data_0110bce22dc14d61386ad86d16d265e8
#
_entry.id   0110bce22dc14d61386ad86d16d265e8
#
_cell.length_a   1.000
_cell.length_b   1.000
_cell.length_c   1.000
_cell.angle_alpha   90.00
_cell.angle_beta   90.00
_cell.angle_gamma   90.00
#
_symmetry.space_group_name_H-M   'P 1'
#
loop_
_entity.id
_entity.type
_entity.pdbx_description
1 polymer ?
#
loop_
_entity_poly.entity_id
_entity_poly.type
_entity_poly.pdbx_seq_one_letter_code
_entity_poly.pdbx_strand_id
1 'polypeptide(L)'
;MLQKLRKMRTNENVLIAVDILLHSKSAFMNVFLMAFMIRASLKDSPASFLIYCIVRYALMGIFSIVLLRLTRRHTLLAWRTSMIFSIFQIIGVIFLNSASPYFPFVIAVFSALESVLYWRPKMYFDTTEIADDRRLHFKSVGQSWIELAKVAMPVVLGIIISNSSYVRTANVILIISISQLLLSMMFHPVNKDGKVKKAEEHTIMDVMRFMLKHDSMHKIIYLSLLRGIIVSSAGYLMVAQINVYRSAGSDLNLGIFTATASAVAIVVLWLYRRASHRARLQKTILFSILPPAVLLPLCAILFPNNPVIAIVFYIYTQSIIESFYNSTLTITRLQDILSRHLRDDSYRVEIESIAEVFLSVGRIVTITIVLTLINLGLDYLLMPFALLSSFAIFPIVYLTLPSRMWSRDKIRA
;
A
#
# COMPACT_ATOMS: atom_id res chain seq x y z
N MET A 1 28.26 4.36 25.01
CA MET A 1 27.07 5.16 24.65
C MET A 1 27.17 5.77 23.23
N LEU A 2 28.24 6.51 22.93
CA LEU A 2 28.43 7.15 21.60
C LEU A 2 28.44 6.18 20.42
N GLN A 3 29.10 5.02 20.52
CA GLN A 3 29.09 4.00 19.47
C GLN A 3 27.67 3.46 19.20
N LYS A 4 26.84 3.26 20.23
CA LYS A 4 25.45 2.81 20.07
C LYS A 4 24.62 3.85 19.35
N LEU A 5 24.75 5.13 19.69
CA LEU A 5 24.05 6.24 19.02
C LEU A 5 24.46 6.37 17.56
N ARG A 6 25.77 6.26 17.26
CA ARG A 6 26.27 6.29 15.87
C ARG A 6 25.69 5.13 15.05
N LYS A 7 25.64 3.93 15.62
CA LYS A 7 25.07 2.75 14.97
C LYS A 7 23.56 2.89 14.73
N MET A 8 22.81 3.45 15.68
CA MET A 8 21.38 3.74 15.49
C MET A 8 21.15 4.72 14.35
N ARG A 9 21.92 5.80 14.24
CA ARG A 9 21.81 6.76 13.11
C ARG A 9 22.12 6.11 11.76
N THR A 10 23.11 5.21 11.70
CA THR A 10 23.42 4.46 10.48
C THR A 10 22.25 3.56 10.10
N ASN A 11 21.64 2.85 11.05
CA ASN A 11 20.47 2.01 10.81
C ASN A 11 19.26 2.82 10.29
N GLU A 12 19.00 4.00 10.87
CA GLU A 12 17.93 4.91 10.39
C GLU A 12 18.11 5.27 8.92
N ASN A 13 19.33 5.69 8.54
CA ASN A 13 19.63 6.08 7.16
C ASN A 13 19.50 4.88 6.20
N VAL A 14 19.94 3.69 6.61
CA VAL A 14 19.80 2.46 5.81
C VAL A 14 18.31 2.12 5.62
N LEU A 15 17.50 2.20 6.67
CA LEU A 15 16.06 1.92 6.56
C LEU A 15 15.37 2.90 5.60
N ILE A 16 15.69 4.21 5.68
CA ILE A 16 15.17 5.22 4.77
C ILE A 16 15.60 4.92 3.33
N ALA A 17 16.89 4.66 3.09
CA ALA A 17 17.41 4.40 1.76
C ALA A 17 16.78 3.14 1.13
N VAL A 18 16.63 2.07 1.89
CA VAL A 18 15.97 0.83 1.45
C VAL A 18 14.50 1.08 1.10
N ASP A 19 13.79 1.91 1.87
CA ASP A 19 12.41 2.31 1.58
C ASP A 19 12.29 3.13 0.30
N ILE A 20 13.19 4.09 0.08
CA ILE A 20 13.24 4.88 -1.15
C ILE A 20 13.40 3.98 -2.37
N LEU A 21 14.34 3.02 -2.32
CA LEU A 21 14.56 2.07 -3.42
C LEU A 21 13.34 1.17 -3.64
N LEU A 22 12.68 0.70 -2.58
CA LEU A 22 11.43 -0.06 -2.68
C LEU A 22 10.35 0.74 -3.42
N HIS A 23 10.13 1.99 -3.02
CA HIS A 23 9.11 2.83 -3.65
C HIS A 23 9.47 3.22 -5.08
N SER A 24 10.76 3.40 -5.38
CA SER A 24 11.25 3.59 -6.73
C SER A 24 10.94 2.40 -7.64
N LYS A 25 11.17 1.17 -7.15
CA LYS A 25 10.78 -0.05 -7.84
C LYS A 25 9.27 -0.18 -7.97
N SER A 26 8.53 0.16 -6.91
CA SER A 26 7.06 0.09 -6.90
C SER A 26 6.41 0.93 -7.99
N ALA A 27 7.02 2.03 -8.40
CA ALA A 27 6.56 2.83 -9.54
C ALA A 27 6.52 2.00 -10.84
N PHE A 28 7.54 1.17 -11.10
CA PHE A 28 7.54 0.25 -12.24
C PHE A 28 6.46 -0.82 -12.09
N MET A 29 6.42 -1.49 -10.94
CA MET A 29 5.54 -2.65 -10.71
C MET A 29 4.05 -2.28 -10.68
N ASN A 30 3.71 -1.09 -10.19
CA ASN A 30 2.32 -0.68 -10.04
C ASN A 30 1.77 0.06 -11.26
N VAL A 31 2.61 0.66 -12.09
CA VAL A 31 2.19 1.48 -13.23
C VAL A 31 2.56 0.80 -14.56
N PHE A 32 3.84 0.54 -14.77
CA PHE A 32 4.33 0.09 -16.06
C PHE A 32 4.23 -1.41 -16.29
N LEU A 33 4.26 -2.25 -15.24
CA LEU A 33 4.02 -3.70 -15.39
C LEU A 33 2.61 -3.95 -15.92
N MET A 34 1.64 -3.17 -15.48
CA MET A 34 0.27 -3.23 -16.01
C MET A 34 0.24 -2.94 -17.51
N ALA A 35 0.82 -1.81 -17.93
CA ALA A 35 0.89 -1.44 -19.34
C ALA A 35 1.62 -2.50 -20.17
N PHE A 36 2.69 -3.07 -19.61
CA PHE A 36 3.43 -4.18 -20.22
C PHE A 36 2.56 -5.43 -20.42
N MET A 37 1.81 -5.85 -19.39
CA MET A 37 0.92 -7.01 -19.47
C MET A 37 -0.23 -6.81 -20.47
N ILE A 38 -0.80 -5.59 -20.54
CA ILE A 38 -1.87 -5.28 -21.48
C ILE A 38 -1.37 -5.37 -22.91
N ARG A 39 -0.22 -4.74 -23.23
CA ARG A 39 0.38 -4.81 -24.57
C ARG A 39 0.76 -6.21 -24.98
N ALA A 40 1.15 -7.06 -24.04
CA ALA A 40 1.49 -8.45 -24.31
C ALA A 40 0.26 -9.33 -24.55
N SER A 41 -0.93 -8.88 -24.18
CA SER A 41 -2.17 -9.63 -24.39
C SER A 41 -2.67 -9.49 -25.83
N LEU A 42 -3.20 -10.60 -26.41
CA LEU A 42 -3.65 -10.65 -27.81
C LEU A 42 -4.79 -9.68 -28.16
N LYS A 43 -5.43 -9.07 -27.15
CA LYS A 43 -6.60 -8.17 -27.32
C LYS A 43 -6.48 -6.86 -26.55
N ASP A 44 -5.27 -6.45 -26.18
CA ASP A 44 -5.07 -5.33 -25.25
C ASP A 44 -5.98 -5.43 -24.00
N SER A 45 -6.19 -6.66 -23.52
CA SER A 45 -7.09 -6.95 -22.42
C SER A 45 -6.38 -6.77 -21.08
N PRO A 46 -6.96 -6.09 -20.10
CA PRO A 46 -6.43 -5.97 -18.76
C PRO A 46 -6.56 -7.26 -17.94
N ALA A 47 -7.21 -8.30 -18.47
CA ALA A 47 -7.53 -9.53 -17.73
C ALA A 47 -6.29 -10.19 -17.09
N SER A 48 -5.18 -10.30 -17.82
CA SER A 48 -3.92 -10.89 -17.31
C SER A 48 -3.40 -10.13 -16.08
N PHE A 49 -3.48 -8.81 -16.11
CA PHE A 49 -3.06 -8.00 -14.98
C PHE A 49 -4.02 -8.10 -13.79
N LEU A 50 -5.33 -8.15 -14.03
CA LEU A 50 -6.32 -8.34 -12.97
C LEU A 50 -6.17 -9.71 -12.31
N ILE A 51 -5.89 -10.77 -13.09
CA ILE A 51 -5.57 -12.12 -12.58
C ILE A 51 -4.29 -12.06 -11.72
N TYR A 52 -3.24 -11.40 -12.19
CA TYR A 52 -2.04 -11.16 -11.38
C TYR A 52 -2.38 -10.54 -10.02
N CYS A 53 -3.22 -9.51 -10.00
CA CYS A 53 -3.62 -8.83 -8.77
C CYS A 53 -4.42 -9.75 -7.84
N ILE A 54 -5.39 -10.51 -8.36
CA ILE A 54 -6.19 -11.47 -7.58
C ILE A 54 -5.26 -12.51 -6.93
N VAL A 55 -4.39 -13.14 -7.72
CA VAL A 55 -3.46 -14.16 -7.23
C VAL A 55 -2.49 -13.59 -6.21
N ARG A 56 -1.92 -12.40 -6.50
CA ARG A 56 -1.03 -11.71 -5.56
C ARG A 56 -1.69 -11.48 -4.21
N TYR A 57 -2.91 -10.94 -4.19
CA TYR A 57 -3.59 -10.63 -2.92
C TYR A 57 -4.05 -11.90 -2.20
N ALA A 58 -4.49 -12.93 -2.92
CA ALA A 58 -4.81 -14.23 -2.31
C ALA A 58 -3.58 -14.83 -1.62
N LEU A 59 -2.43 -14.83 -2.30
CA LEU A 59 -1.17 -15.30 -1.75
C LEU A 59 -0.67 -14.43 -0.60
N MET A 60 -0.85 -13.11 -0.65
CA MET A 60 -0.52 -12.21 0.47
C MET A 60 -1.32 -12.57 1.72
N GLY A 61 -2.61 -12.84 1.60
CA GLY A 61 -3.44 -13.31 2.71
C GLY A 61 -2.93 -14.64 3.28
N ILE A 62 -2.68 -15.63 2.42
CA ILE A 62 -2.18 -16.95 2.82
C ILE A 62 -0.79 -16.85 3.46
N PHE A 63 0.16 -16.20 2.80
CA PHE A 63 1.53 -16.06 3.30
C PHE A 63 1.60 -15.22 4.59
N SER A 64 0.65 -14.33 4.79
CA SER A 64 0.50 -13.59 6.03
C SER A 64 0.33 -14.51 7.25
N ILE A 65 -0.32 -15.64 7.06
CA ILE A 65 -0.52 -16.64 8.10
C ILE A 65 0.65 -17.64 8.14
N VAL A 66 1.00 -18.19 6.97
CA VAL A 66 1.99 -19.27 6.87
C VAL A 66 3.39 -18.83 7.29
N LEU A 67 3.79 -17.62 6.91
CA LEU A 67 5.12 -17.08 7.20
C LEU A 67 5.20 -16.32 8.53
N LEU A 68 4.13 -16.31 9.32
CA LEU A 68 4.08 -15.60 10.60
C LEU A 68 5.23 -16.00 11.55
N ARG A 69 5.45 -17.30 11.71
CA ARG A 69 6.53 -17.84 12.56
C ARG A 69 7.91 -17.43 12.06
N LEU A 70 8.13 -17.48 10.75
CA LEU A 70 9.40 -17.09 10.12
C LEU A 70 9.69 -15.61 10.36
N THR A 71 8.73 -14.74 10.09
CA THR A 71 8.89 -13.29 10.25
C THR A 71 9.10 -12.89 11.70
N ARG A 72 8.51 -13.63 12.65
CA ARG A 72 8.67 -13.39 14.09
C ARG A 72 10.01 -13.88 14.64
N ARG A 73 10.44 -15.11 14.29
CA ARG A 73 11.67 -15.71 14.80
C ARG A 73 12.93 -15.21 14.11
N HIS A 74 12.86 -14.92 12.81
CA HIS A 74 14.00 -14.56 11.96
C HIS A 74 13.73 -13.27 11.18
N THR A 75 13.36 -12.20 11.91
CA THR A 75 12.92 -10.92 11.33
C THR A 75 13.91 -10.34 10.30
N LEU A 76 15.22 -10.32 10.63
CA LEU A 76 16.23 -9.79 9.72
C LEU A 76 16.41 -10.67 8.48
N LEU A 77 16.41 -12.00 8.66
CA LEU A 77 16.49 -12.93 7.55
C LEU A 77 15.29 -12.79 6.63
N ALA A 78 14.07 -12.75 7.20
CA ALA A 78 12.84 -12.55 6.44
C ALA A 78 12.89 -11.25 5.62
N TRP A 79 13.35 -10.15 6.23
CA TRP A 79 13.48 -8.86 5.54
C TRP A 79 14.48 -8.92 4.36
N ARG A 80 15.64 -9.54 4.53
CA ARG A 80 16.61 -9.73 3.44
C ARG A 80 16.11 -10.67 2.36
N THR A 81 15.43 -11.75 2.75
CA THR A 81 14.81 -12.70 1.82
C THR A 81 13.74 -12.03 0.96
N SER A 82 13.01 -11.05 1.49
CA SER A 82 12.05 -10.29 0.68
C SER A 82 12.71 -9.60 -0.52
N MET A 83 13.93 -9.07 -0.34
CA MET A 83 14.67 -8.40 -1.41
C MET A 83 15.19 -9.39 -2.45
N ILE A 84 15.51 -10.62 -2.04
CA ILE A 84 15.85 -11.70 -2.99
C ILE A 84 14.63 -12.04 -3.84
N PHE A 85 13.45 -12.16 -3.26
CA PHE A 85 12.22 -12.37 -4.03
C PHE A 85 11.89 -11.19 -4.95
N SER A 86 12.21 -9.96 -4.53
CA SER A 86 12.16 -8.77 -5.38
C SER A 86 13.03 -8.92 -6.64
N ILE A 87 14.25 -9.41 -6.49
CA ILE A 87 15.16 -9.66 -7.60
C ILE A 87 14.59 -10.75 -8.52
N PHE A 88 14.11 -11.87 -7.97
CA PHE A 88 13.48 -12.92 -8.78
C PHE A 88 12.23 -12.45 -9.51
N GLN A 89 11.45 -11.56 -8.92
CA GLN A 89 10.29 -10.95 -9.57
C GLN A 89 10.73 -10.19 -10.85
N ILE A 90 11.78 -9.37 -10.76
CA ILE A 90 12.26 -8.60 -11.90
C ILE A 90 12.94 -9.49 -12.94
N ILE A 91 13.70 -10.50 -12.51
CA ILE A 91 14.24 -11.53 -13.40
C ILE A 91 13.11 -12.23 -14.16
N GLY A 92 12.00 -12.55 -13.48
CA GLY A 92 10.80 -13.07 -14.12
C GLY A 92 10.24 -12.14 -15.20
N VAL A 93 10.19 -10.83 -14.96
CA VAL A 93 9.73 -9.84 -15.96
C VAL A 93 10.67 -9.78 -17.17
N ILE A 94 12.00 -9.97 -16.97
CA ILE A 94 12.99 -9.90 -18.05
C ILE A 94 12.97 -11.17 -18.91
N PHE A 95 12.90 -12.34 -18.30
CA PHE A 95 13.16 -13.62 -18.98
C PHE A 95 11.90 -14.41 -19.32
N LEU A 96 10.79 -14.22 -18.61
CA LEU A 96 9.55 -14.93 -18.93
C LEU A 96 8.84 -14.24 -20.09
N ASN A 97 8.29 -15.07 -20.99
CA ASN A 97 7.43 -14.56 -22.05
C ASN A 97 6.14 -13.97 -21.44
N SER A 98 5.93 -12.67 -21.61
CA SER A 98 4.77 -11.96 -21.09
C SER A 98 3.43 -12.41 -21.69
N ALA A 99 3.46 -13.03 -22.87
CA ALA A 99 2.29 -13.66 -23.49
C ALA A 99 1.96 -15.04 -22.91
N SER A 100 2.85 -15.61 -22.08
CA SER A 100 2.60 -16.89 -21.42
C SER A 100 1.48 -16.76 -20.39
N PRO A 101 0.53 -17.70 -20.34
CA PRO A 101 -0.53 -17.70 -19.35
C PRO A 101 0.01 -17.88 -17.91
N TYR A 102 1.22 -18.39 -17.73
CA TYR A 102 1.87 -18.57 -16.44
C TYR A 102 2.54 -17.29 -15.91
N PHE A 103 2.84 -16.33 -16.79
CA PHE A 103 3.53 -15.10 -16.43
C PHE A 103 2.89 -14.36 -15.24
N PRO A 104 1.57 -14.04 -15.24
CA PRO A 104 0.95 -13.33 -14.13
C PRO A 104 1.04 -14.10 -12.81
N PHE A 105 0.96 -15.44 -12.84
CA PHE A 105 1.03 -16.27 -11.64
C PHE A 105 2.42 -16.27 -11.01
N VAL A 106 3.46 -16.44 -11.81
CA VAL A 106 4.86 -16.47 -11.33
C VAL A 106 5.22 -15.13 -10.71
N ILE A 107 4.92 -14.03 -11.42
CA ILE A 107 5.19 -12.69 -10.89
C ILE A 107 4.39 -12.39 -9.62
N ALA A 108 3.14 -12.88 -9.53
CA ALA A 108 2.30 -12.72 -8.36
C ALA A 108 2.87 -13.43 -7.11
N VAL A 109 3.40 -14.65 -7.27
CA VAL A 109 4.03 -15.41 -6.17
C VAL A 109 5.20 -14.61 -5.58
N PHE A 110 6.14 -14.19 -6.41
CA PHE A 110 7.31 -13.43 -5.94
C PHE A 110 6.90 -12.07 -5.33
N SER A 111 5.93 -11.38 -5.92
CA SER A 111 5.41 -10.12 -5.40
C SER A 111 4.71 -10.27 -4.04
N ALA A 112 3.96 -11.35 -3.84
CA ALA A 112 3.31 -11.64 -2.57
C ALA A 112 4.32 -11.98 -1.47
N LEU A 113 5.31 -12.84 -1.78
CA LEU A 113 6.39 -13.19 -0.87
C LEU A 113 7.20 -11.95 -0.46
N GLU A 114 7.60 -11.14 -1.44
CA GLU A 114 8.29 -9.88 -1.18
C GLU A 114 7.48 -9.00 -0.23
N SER A 115 6.22 -8.77 -0.53
CA SER A 115 5.37 -7.86 0.25
C SER A 115 5.22 -8.31 1.70
N VAL A 116 4.92 -9.59 1.93
CA VAL A 116 4.71 -10.13 3.28
C VAL A 116 6.01 -10.15 4.09
N LEU A 117 7.11 -10.57 3.47
CA LEU A 117 8.42 -10.65 4.13
C LEU A 117 9.10 -9.29 4.31
N TYR A 118 8.65 -8.24 3.60
CA TYR A 118 9.17 -6.89 3.74
C TYR A 118 8.48 -6.10 4.85
N TRP A 119 7.16 -5.93 4.75
CA TRP A 119 6.44 -4.95 5.55
C TRP A 119 6.42 -5.25 7.05
N ARG A 120 6.29 -6.50 7.44
CA ARG A 120 6.28 -6.89 8.86
C ARG A 120 7.61 -6.67 9.56
N PRO A 121 8.73 -7.23 9.05
CA PRO A 121 10.04 -6.93 9.61
C PRO A 121 10.34 -5.43 9.64
N LYS A 122 9.92 -4.69 8.60
CA LYS A 122 10.10 -3.25 8.54
C LYS A 122 9.36 -2.54 9.68
N MET A 123 8.10 -2.87 9.93
CA MET A 123 7.35 -2.30 11.04
C MET A 123 8.00 -2.62 12.40
N TYR A 124 8.52 -3.82 12.57
CA TYR A 124 9.27 -4.20 13.75
C TYR A 124 10.52 -3.33 13.91
N PHE A 125 11.34 -3.15 12.88
CA PHE A 125 12.53 -2.30 12.94
C PHE A 125 12.19 -0.83 13.20
N ASP A 126 11.15 -0.30 12.61
CA ASP A 126 10.68 1.07 12.85
C ASP A 126 10.31 1.32 14.33
N THR A 127 9.90 0.28 15.04
CA THR A 127 9.51 0.39 16.46
C THR A 127 10.63 0.06 17.43
N THR A 128 11.57 -0.81 17.06
CA THR A 128 12.60 -1.32 17.97
C THR A 128 13.98 -0.69 17.79
N GLU A 129 14.30 -0.27 16.55
CA GLU A 129 15.64 0.26 16.23
C GLU A 129 15.68 1.79 16.23
N ILE A 130 14.52 2.45 16.25
CA ILE A 130 14.42 3.90 16.24
C ILE A 130 13.95 4.37 17.61
N ALA A 131 14.71 5.28 18.21
CA ALA A 131 14.37 5.85 19.51
C ALA A 131 13.05 6.63 19.43
N ASP A 132 12.23 6.56 20.50
CA ASP A 132 10.88 7.13 20.53
C ASP A 132 10.86 8.65 20.25
N ASP A 133 11.83 9.39 20.77
CA ASP A 133 12.02 10.82 20.58
C ASP A 133 12.35 11.18 19.12
N ARG A 134 12.99 10.26 18.37
CA ARG A 134 13.38 10.45 16.97
C ARG A 134 12.42 9.86 15.96
N ARG A 135 11.48 9.01 16.40
CA ARG A 135 10.57 8.28 15.52
C ARG A 135 9.75 9.18 14.61
N LEU A 136 9.27 10.32 15.13
CA LEU A 136 8.52 11.29 14.34
C LEU A 136 9.40 11.94 13.26
N HIS A 137 10.62 12.32 13.61
CA HIS A 137 11.60 12.88 12.67
C HIS A 137 11.96 11.88 11.58
N PHE A 138 12.31 10.64 11.96
CA PHE A 138 12.61 9.55 11.03
C PHE A 138 11.48 9.32 10.03
N LYS A 139 10.24 9.17 10.51
CA LYS A 139 9.07 9.00 9.64
C LYS A 139 8.84 10.19 8.72
N SER A 140 9.02 11.41 9.22
CA SER A 140 8.82 12.63 8.43
C SER A 140 9.85 12.75 7.31
N VAL A 141 11.13 12.52 7.61
CA VAL A 141 12.22 12.56 6.61
C VAL A 141 12.05 11.43 5.60
N GLY A 142 11.86 10.19 6.08
CA GLY A 142 11.66 9.03 5.21
C GLY A 142 10.49 9.22 4.26
N GLN A 143 9.33 9.66 4.78
CA GLN A 143 8.14 9.91 3.96
C GLN A 143 8.38 11.00 2.90
N SER A 144 9.12 12.06 3.23
CA SER A 144 9.41 13.13 2.26
C SER A 144 10.21 12.59 1.07
N TRP A 145 11.22 11.76 1.31
CA TRP A 145 11.99 11.12 0.25
C TRP A 145 11.19 10.11 -0.55
N ILE A 146 10.33 9.33 0.11
CA ILE A 146 9.43 8.38 -0.55
C ILE A 146 8.48 9.12 -1.50
N GLU A 147 7.89 10.23 -1.06
CA GLU A 147 6.98 11.00 -1.91
C GLU A 147 7.74 11.63 -3.10
N LEU A 148 8.97 12.11 -2.88
CA LEU A 148 9.81 12.56 -3.98
C LEU A 148 10.09 11.45 -5.00
N ALA A 149 10.39 10.23 -4.53
CA ALA A 149 10.58 9.07 -5.40
C ALA A 149 9.30 8.72 -6.19
N LYS A 150 8.13 8.79 -5.55
CA LYS A 150 6.82 8.55 -6.21
C LYS A 150 6.50 9.56 -7.30
N VAL A 151 7.00 10.79 -7.20
CA VAL A 151 6.86 11.82 -8.25
C VAL A 151 7.89 11.63 -9.35
N ALA A 152 9.16 11.47 -8.99
CA ALA A 152 10.26 11.45 -9.95
C ALA A 152 10.31 10.13 -10.76
N MET A 153 10.14 8.98 -10.10
CA MET A 153 10.37 7.68 -10.75
C MET A 153 9.38 7.37 -11.88
N PRO A 154 8.08 7.64 -11.81
CA PRO A 154 7.20 7.40 -12.94
C PRO A 154 7.59 8.18 -14.20
N VAL A 155 8.06 9.44 -14.06
CA VAL A 155 8.53 10.25 -15.19
C VAL A 155 9.82 9.65 -15.76
N VAL A 156 10.80 9.38 -14.92
CA VAL A 156 12.10 8.80 -15.33
C VAL A 156 11.88 7.48 -16.06
N LEU A 157 11.08 6.58 -15.48
CA LEU A 157 10.78 5.28 -16.09
C LEU A 157 9.98 5.43 -17.38
N GLY A 158 9.02 6.36 -17.44
CA GLY A 158 8.28 6.67 -18.67
C GLY A 158 9.20 7.15 -19.79
N ILE A 159 10.19 8.00 -19.50
CA ILE A 159 11.20 8.45 -20.45
C ILE A 159 12.06 7.27 -20.93
N ILE A 160 12.52 6.41 -20.01
CA ILE A 160 13.35 5.25 -20.37
C ILE A 160 12.55 4.28 -21.25
N ILE A 161 11.30 3.98 -20.91
CA ILE A 161 10.44 3.07 -21.68
C ILE A 161 10.19 3.65 -23.07
N SER A 162 9.86 4.93 -23.18
CA SER A 162 9.56 5.59 -24.46
C SER A 162 10.77 5.63 -25.41
N ASN A 163 11.98 5.76 -24.85
CA ASN A 163 13.22 5.83 -25.65
C ASN A 163 13.91 4.47 -25.85
N SER A 164 13.46 3.41 -25.15
CA SER A 164 14.12 2.10 -25.25
C SER A 164 13.12 0.94 -25.27
N SER A 165 12.94 0.26 -24.14
CA SER A 165 12.01 -0.86 -24.01
C SER A 165 11.70 -1.16 -22.54
N TYR A 166 10.61 -1.90 -22.30
CA TYR A 166 10.26 -2.41 -20.97
C TYR A 166 11.36 -3.31 -20.37
N VAL A 167 12.01 -4.14 -21.20
CA VAL A 167 13.08 -5.04 -20.73
C VAL A 167 14.30 -4.24 -20.27
N ARG A 168 14.70 -3.19 -21.01
CA ARG A 168 15.80 -2.32 -20.57
C ARG A 168 15.46 -1.58 -19.28
N THR A 169 14.24 -1.13 -19.17
CA THR A 169 13.75 -0.50 -17.92
C THR A 169 13.75 -1.50 -16.76
N ALA A 170 13.33 -2.75 -16.99
CA ALA A 170 13.39 -3.80 -15.98
C ALA A 170 14.83 -4.08 -15.52
N ASN A 171 15.83 -3.98 -16.41
CA ASN A 171 17.25 -4.08 -16.02
C ASN A 171 17.67 -2.93 -15.08
N VAL A 172 17.19 -1.71 -15.29
CA VAL A 172 17.44 -0.60 -14.35
C VAL A 172 16.80 -0.91 -12.99
N ILE A 173 15.58 -1.43 -12.98
CA ILE A 173 14.90 -1.84 -11.76
C ILE A 173 15.61 -3.01 -11.08
N LEU A 174 16.22 -3.93 -11.84
CA LEU A 174 17.04 -5.01 -11.28
C LEU A 174 18.24 -4.45 -10.51
N ILE A 175 18.94 -3.45 -11.07
CA ILE A 175 20.06 -2.77 -10.40
C ILE A 175 19.56 -2.11 -9.09
N ILE A 176 18.40 -1.44 -9.11
CA ILE A 176 17.78 -0.85 -7.92
C ILE A 176 17.50 -1.94 -6.87
N SER A 177 16.95 -3.09 -7.27
CA SER A 177 16.64 -4.20 -6.36
C SER A 177 17.91 -4.85 -5.78
N ILE A 178 18.98 -4.99 -6.56
CA ILE A 178 20.27 -5.47 -6.07
C ILE A 178 20.87 -4.46 -5.08
N SER A 179 20.83 -3.17 -5.39
CA SER A 179 21.28 -2.09 -4.50
C SER A 179 20.51 -2.09 -3.18
N GLN A 180 19.20 -2.35 -3.23
CA GLN A 180 18.36 -2.50 -2.04
C GLN A 180 18.83 -3.67 -1.15
N LEU A 181 19.14 -4.82 -1.75
CA LEU A 181 19.69 -5.98 -1.01
C LEU A 181 21.05 -5.66 -0.39
N LEU A 182 21.97 -5.07 -1.16
CA LEU A 182 23.30 -4.69 -0.66
C LEU A 182 23.22 -3.69 0.49
N LEU A 183 22.37 -2.65 0.38
CA LEU A 183 22.14 -1.72 1.47
C LEU A 183 21.56 -2.40 2.72
N SER A 184 20.69 -3.37 2.55
CA SER A 184 20.12 -4.13 3.67
C SER A 184 21.18 -4.93 4.44
N MET A 185 22.28 -5.31 3.78
CA MET A 185 23.40 -6.00 4.45
C MET A 185 24.16 -5.06 5.40
N MET A 186 24.13 -3.75 5.16
CA MET A 186 24.71 -2.75 6.05
C MET A 186 23.87 -2.52 7.32
N PHE A 187 22.64 -2.99 7.32
CA PHE A 187 21.77 -2.90 8.49
C PHE A 187 22.17 -3.94 9.54
N HIS A 188 22.48 -3.46 10.76
CA HIS A 188 22.86 -4.31 11.87
C HIS A 188 22.01 -3.96 13.08
N PRO A 189 20.97 -4.73 13.41
CA PRO A 189 20.12 -4.44 14.55
C PRO A 189 20.94 -4.29 15.83
N VAL A 190 20.62 -3.27 16.60
CA VAL A 190 21.29 -2.96 17.86
C VAL A 190 20.88 -3.95 18.94
N ASN A 191 19.63 -4.34 18.93
CA ASN A 191 19.09 -5.37 19.81
C ASN A 191 19.35 -6.74 19.19
N LYS A 192 20.52 -7.33 19.45
CA LYS A 192 20.86 -8.70 19.01
C LYS A 192 19.95 -9.77 19.60
N ASP A 193 19.33 -9.47 20.71
CA ASP A 193 18.31 -10.31 21.31
C ASP A 193 16.95 -10.03 20.64
N GLY A 194 16.79 -10.55 19.42
CA GLY A 194 15.47 -10.90 18.87
C GLY A 194 14.79 -12.02 19.70
N LYS A 195 15.12 -12.15 20.95
CA LYS A 195 14.27 -12.69 21.97
C LYS A 195 13.15 -11.67 22.20
N VAL A 196 12.23 -11.52 21.20
CA VAL A 196 10.84 -11.36 21.60
C VAL A 196 10.73 -12.28 22.82
N LYS A 197 10.65 -11.70 24.05
CA LYS A 197 10.31 -12.46 25.26
C LYS A 197 9.40 -13.56 24.75
N LYS A 198 9.60 -14.82 25.17
CA LYS A 198 8.76 -15.94 24.79
C LYS A 198 7.30 -15.53 25.06
N ALA A 199 6.78 -14.66 24.22
CA ALA A 199 5.39 -14.32 24.19
C ALA A 199 4.75 -15.65 23.81
N GLU A 200 3.87 -16.14 24.65
CA GLU A 200 3.15 -17.38 24.45
C GLU A 200 2.73 -17.44 23.00
N GLU A 201 3.09 -18.51 22.29
CA GLU A 201 2.72 -18.69 20.89
C GLU A 201 1.23 -18.95 20.86
N HIS A 202 0.45 -17.89 20.73
CA HIS A 202 -0.99 -18.01 20.55
C HIS A 202 -1.29 -18.54 19.16
N THR A 203 -2.19 -19.51 19.08
CA THR A 203 -2.67 -19.97 17.78
C THR A 203 -3.50 -18.88 17.11
N ILE A 204 -3.43 -18.77 15.79
CA ILE A 204 -4.24 -17.80 15.01
C ILE A 204 -5.73 -17.96 15.35
N MET A 205 -6.18 -19.21 15.64
CA MET A 205 -7.56 -19.49 16.02
C MET A 205 -7.93 -18.87 17.37
N ASP A 206 -7.02 -18.85 18.36
CA ASP A 206 -7.27 -18.23 19.65
C ASP A 206 -7.36 -16.72 19.51
N VAL A 207 -6.49 -16.14 18.68
CA VAL A 207 -6.53 -14.70 18.37
C VAL A 207 -7.81 -14.33 17.61
N MET A 208 -8.22 -15.16 16.64
CA MET A 208 -9.49 -14.95 15.94
C MET A 208 -10.68 -15.02 16.90
N ARG A 209 -10.73 -15.99 17.79
CA ARG A 209 -11.77 -16.08 18.84
C ARG A 209 -11.75 -14.87 19.77
N PHE A 210 -10.54 -14.41 20.15
CA PHE A 210 -10.39 -13.19 20.94
C PHE A 210 -10.95 -11.96 20.20
N MET A 211 -10.60 -11.81 18.92
CA MET A 211 -11.11 -10.71 18.09
C MET A 211 -12.62 -10.75 17.92
N LEU A 212 -13.21 -11.95 17.79
CA LEU A 212 -14.66 -12.13 17.66
C LEU A 212 -15.43 -11.92 18.95
N LYS A 213 -14.78 -12.06 20.12
CA LYS A 213 -15.41 -11.81 21.42
C LYS A 213 -15.44 -10.33 21.83
N HIS A 214 -14.60 -9.49 21.25
CA HIS A 214 -14.43 -8.09 21.65
C HIS A 214 -14.95 -7.15 20.57
N ASP A 215 -16.02 -6.40 20.84
CA ASP A 215 -16.66 -5.47 19.89
C ASP A 215 -15.68 -4.46 19.27
N SER A 216 -14.70 -4.01 20.04
CA SER A 216 -13.66 -3.11 19.53
C SER A 216 -12.76 -3.76 18.47
N MET A 217 -12.58 -5.08 18.53
CA MET A 217 -11.75 -5.84 17.57
C MET A 217 -12.50 -6.14 16.27
N HIS A 218 -13.83 -6.29 16.30
CA HIS A 218 -14.64 -6.36 15.09
C HIS A 218 -14.40 -5.16 14.17
N LYS A 219 -14.20 -3.96 14.75
CA LYS A 219 -13.89 -2.75 13.97
C LYS A 219 -12.61 -2.88 13.14
N ILE A 220 -11.62 -3.61 13.63
CA ILE A 220 -10.37 -3.85 12.88
C ILE A 220 -10.66 -4.70 11.64
N ILE A 221 -11.50 -5.73 11.77
CA ILE A 221 -11.91 -6.60 10.67
C ILE A 221 -12.65 -5.77 9.60
N TYR A 222 -13.68 -5.03 10.02
CA TYR A 222 -14.46 -4.18 9.10
C TYR A 222 -13.61 -3.10 8.44
N LEU A 223 -12.74 -2.42 9.21
CA LEU A 223 -11.82 -1.41 8.67
C LEU A 223 -10.86 -2.00 7.66
N SER A 224 -10.34 -3.20 7.90
CA SER A 224 -9.44 -3.88 6.98
C SER A 224 -10.15 -4.28 5.69
N LEU A 225 -11.37 -4.83 5.79
CA LEU A 225 -12.18 -5.19 4.64
C LEU A 225 -12.52 -3.96 3.78
N LEU A 226 -13.06 -2.90 4.41
CA LEU A 226 -13.41 -1.65 3.72
C LEU A 226 -12.18 -0.98 3.10
N ARG A 227 -11.06 -0.99 3.82
CA ARG A 227 -9.79 -0.52 3.27
C ARG A 227 -9.38 -1.36 2.07
N GLY A 228 -9.58 -2.67 2.09
CA GLY A 228 -9.37 -3.55 0.93
C GLY A 228 -10.20 -3.12 -0.27
N ILE A 229 -11.47 -2.80 -0.08
CA ILE A 229 -12.37 -2.32 -1.12
C ILE A 229 -11.87 -0.98 -1.70
N ILE A 230 -11.52 -0.01 -0.86
CA ILE A 230 -11.02 1.30 -1.31
C ILE A 230 -9.65 1.17 -1.97
N VAL A 231 -8.73 0.41 -1.40
CA VAL A 231 -7.36 0.23 -1.94
C VAL A 231 -7.36 -0.66 -3.17
N SER A 232 -8.35 -1.51 -3.34
CA SER A 232 -8.59 -2.26 -4.59
C SER A 232 -9.45 -1.46 -5.58
N SER A 233 -10.01 -0.35 -5.15
CA SER A 233 -10.29 0.74 -6.06
C SER A 233 -8.99 1.25 -6.68
N ALA A 234 -7.82 0.90 -6.10
CA ALA A 234 -6.55 0.84 -6.83
C ALA A 234 -6.59 -0.13 -8.03
N GLY A 235 -7.33 -1.26 -7.95
CA GLY A 235 -7.68 -2.03 -9.15
C GLY A 235 -8.46 -1.19 -10.17
N TYR A 236 -9.29 -0.28 -9.71
CA TYR A 236 -9.95 0.68 -10.56
C TYR A 236 -9.06 1.86 -10.96
N LEU A 237 -8.16 2.33 -10.11
CA LEU A 237 -7.07 3.21 -10.53
C LEU A 237 -6.31 2.58 -11.71
N MET A 238 -6.16 1.26 -11.70
CA MET A 238 -5.61 0.51 -12.81
C MET A 238 -6.50 0.58 -14.05
N VAL A 239 -7.81 0.41 -13.94
CA VAL A 239 -8.73 0.53 -15.09
C VAL A 239 -8.80 1.98 -15.57
N ALA A 240 -8.79 2.94 -14.67
CA ALA A 240 -8.68 4.35 -15.03
C ALA A 240 -7.33 4.67 -15.67
N GLN A 241 -6.23 4.12 -15.15
CA GLN A 241 -4.91 4.21 -15.76
C GLN A 241 -4.85 3.51 -17.12
N ILE A 242 -5.51 2.37 -17.28
CA ILE A 242 -5.67 1.70 -18.58
C ILE A 242 -6.39 2.61 -19.56
N ASN A 243 -7.48 3.23 -19.14
CA ASN A 243 -8.22 4.14 -20.02
C ASN A 243 -7.42 5.42 -20.32
N VAL A 244 -6.69 5.96 -19.34
CA VAL A 244 -5.74 7.06 -19.55
C VAL A 244 -4.61 6.61 -20.48
N TYR A 245 -4.07 5.41 -20.29
CA TYR A 245 -3.05 4.86 -21.16
C TYR A 245 -3.54 4.70 -22.59
N ARG A 246 -4.75 4.15 -22.79
CA ARG A 246 -5.38 4.05 -24.10
C ARG A 246 -5.65 5.41 -24.73
N SER A 247 -6.00 6.42 -23.92
CA SER A 247 -6.27 7.80 -24.37
C SER A 247 -5.01 8.63 -24.57
N ALA A 248 -3.98 8.41 -23.74
CA ALA A 248 -2.74 9.20 -23.71
C ALA A 248 -1.71 8.75 -24.76
N GLY A 249 -1.83 7.53 -25.28
CA GLY A 249 -1.00 7.02 -26.38
C GLY A 249 0.47 6.78 -26.09
N SER A 250 1.00 7.14 -24.90
CA SER A 250 2.41 6.95 -24.57
C SER A 250 2.67 6.65 -23.09
N ASP A 251 3.74 5.89 -22.82
CA ASP A 251 4.20 5.57 -21.45
C ASP A 251 4.71 6.82 -20.71
N LEU A 252 5.24 7.78 -21.46
CA LEU A 252 5.67 9.07 -20.89
C LEU A 252 4.49 9.83 -20.30
N ASN A 253 3.39 9.91 -21.04
CA ASN A 253 2.17 10.58 -20.56
C ASN A 253 1.60 9.86 -19.32
N LEU A 254 1.61 8.53 -19.30
CA LEU A 254 1.22 7.75 -18.13
C LEU A 254 2.13 8.06 -16.92
N GLY A 255 3.44 8.17 -17.15
CA GLY A 255 4.41 8.57 -16.12
C GLY A 255 4.16 9.97 -15.58
N ILE A 256 3.94 10.97 -16.44
CA ILE A 256 3.63 12.36 -16.08
C ILE A 256 2.32 12.41 -15.28
N PHE A 257 1.32 11.68 -15.73
CA PHE A 257 0.01 11.62 -15.06
C PHE A 257 0.12 11.10 -13.64
N THR A 258 0.83 9.99 -13.45
CA THR A 258 1.06 9.38 -12.14
C THR A 258 1.89 10.31 -11.24
N ALA A 259 2.88 10.98 -11.80
CA ALA A 259 3.72 11.93 -11.08
C ALA A 259 2.91 13.14 -10.59
N THR A 260 2.06 13.72 -11.44
CA THR A 260 1.21 14.86 -11.04
C THR A 260 0.20 14.49 -9.98
N ALA A 261 -0.42 13.30 -10.06
CA ALA A 261 -1.29 12.78 -9.02
C ALA A 261 -0.55 12.63 -7.67
N SER A 262 0.68 12.10 -7.69
CA SER A 262 1.53 12.00 -6.51
C SER A 262 1.93 13.39 -5.96
N ALA A 263 2.19 14.37 -6.83
CA ALA A 263 2.48 15.74 -6.42
C ALA A 263 1.29 16.39 -5.69
N VAL A 264 0.06 16.18 -6.17
CA VAL A 264 -1.16 16.63 -5.48
C VAL A 264 -1.26 16.00 -4.10
N ALA A 265 -0.99 14.69 -3.99
CA ALA A 265 -0.96 13.99 -2.71
C ALA A 265 0.05 14.61 -1.72
N ILE A 266 1.23 15.00 -2.19
CA ILE A 266 2.25 15.68 -1.38
C ILE A 266 1.73 17.02 -0.85
N VAL A 267 1.14 17.84 -1.72
CA VAL A 267 0.58 19.16 -1.31
C VAL A 267 -0.48 18.97 -0.25
N VAL A 268 -1.38 18.01 -0.44
CA VAL A 268 -2.43 17.69 0.53
C VAL A 268 -1.85 17.23 1.87
N LEU A 269 -0.85 16.34 1.86
CA LEU A 269 -0.15 15.90 3.07
C LEU A 269 0.58 17.04 3.77
N TRP A 270 1.18 17.94 3.01
CA TRP A 270 1.87 19.12 3.57
C TRP A 270 0.88 20.07 4.26
N LEU A 271 -0.26 20.35 3.62
CA LEU A 271 -1.34 21.15 4.23
C LEU A 271 -1.87 20.48 5.50
N TYR A 272 -2.04 19.17 5.46
CA TYR A 272 -2.45 18.38 6.62
C TYR A 272 -1.45 18.49 7.79
N ARG A 273 -0.15 18.32 7.54
CA ARG A 273 0.89 18.47 8.58
C ARG A 273 0.87 19.84 9.24
N ARG A 274 0.65 20.90 8.45
CA ARG A 274 0.55 22.27 8.94
C ARG A 274 -0.71 22.49 9.81
N ALA A 275 -1.79 21.76 9.55
CA ALA A 275 -3.05 21.86 10.28
C ALA A 275 -3.13 20.94 11.53
N SER A 276 -2.24 19.94 11.64
CA SER A 276 -2.37 18.85 12.63
C SER A 276 -1.78 19.15 14.00
N HIS A 277 -2.32 20.13 14.73
CA HIS A 277 -2.23 20.15 16.19
C HIS A 277 -3.27 19.19 16.79
N ARG A 278 -2.94 18.47 17.89
CA ARG A 278 -3.76 17.40 18.50
C ARG A 278 -5.26 17.72 18.64
N ALA A 279 -5.60 18.95 19.04
CA ALA A 279 -7.00 19.40 19.15
C ALA A 279 -7.71 19.58 17.78
N ARG A 280 -6.95 19.68 16.69
CA ARG A 280 -7.47 19.87 15.33
C ARG A 280 -7.55 18.57 14.53
N LEU A 281 -6.97 17.48 15.03
CA LEU A 281 -6.93 16.19 14.31
C LEU A 281 -8.33 15.72 13.89
N GLN A 282 -9.31 15.83 14.81
CA GLN A 282 -10.69 15.43 14.53
C GLN A 282 -11.35 16.31 13.47
N LYS A 283 -11.12 17.63 13.54
CA LYS A 283 -11.61 18.56 12.52
C LYS A 283 -10.94 18.30 11.17
N THR A 284 -9.64 18.01 11.19
CA THR A 284 -8.89 17.69 9.96
C THR A 284 -9.37 16.40 9.31
N ILE A 285 -9.75 15.38 10.09
CA ILE A 285 -10.38 14.16 9.59
C ILE A 285 -11.72 14.47 8.91
N LEU A 286 -12.57 15.28 9.53
CA LEU A 286 -13.84 15.70 8.94
C LEU A 286 -13.61 16.52 7.66
N PHE A 287 -12.65 17.44 7.65
CA PHE A 287 -12.30 18.21 6.46
C PHE A 287 -11.69 17.35 5.34
N SER A 288 -11.05 16.21 5.66
CA SER A 288 -10.52 15.29 4.66
C SER A 288 -11.59 14.55 3.86
N ILE A 289 -12.82 14.50 4.38
CA ILE A 289 -13.97 13.90 3.69
C ILE A 289 -14.55 14.85 2.63
N LEU A 290 -14.41 16.15 2.81
CA LEU A 290 -15.00 17.16 1.93
C LEU A 290 -14.54 17.01 0.45
N PRO A 291 -13.22 16.90 0.13
CA PRO A 291 -12.82 16.72 -1.25
C PRO A 291 -13.42 15.46 -1.90
N PRO A 292 -13.34 14.25 -1.32
CA PRO A 292 -14.01 13.08 -1.88
C PRO A 292 -15.53 13.24 -1.98
N ALA A 293 -16.18 13.85 -1.00
CA ALA A 293 -17.63 14.05 -1.01
C ALA A 293 -18.11 14.94 -2.15
N VAL A 294 -17.28 15.88 -2.59
CA VAL A 294 -17.59 16.78 -3.71
C VAL A 294 -17.09 16.20 -5.03
N LEU A 295 -15.86 15.72 -5.08
CA LEU A 295 -15.19 15.29 -6.30
C LEU A 295 -15.75 13.97 -6.86
N LEU A 296 -16.16 13.02 -6.00
CA LEU A 296 -16.73 11.77 -6.50
C LEU A 296 -18.08 11.96 -7.22
N PRO A 297 -19.06 12.70 -6.69
CA PRO A 297 -20.27 13.05 -7.43
C PRO A 297 -19.97 13.85 -8.71
N LEU A 298 -19.02 14.79 -8.65
CA LEU A 298 -18.61 15.54 -9.82
C LEU A 298 -18.05 14.62 -10.92
N CYS A 299 -17.23 13.63 -10.57
CA CYS A 299 -16.74 12.62 -11.50
C CYS A 299 -17.90 11.84 -12.13
N ALA A 300 -18.93 11.47 -11.35
CA ALA A 300 -20.10 10.77 -11.84
C ALA A 300 -20.89 11.61 -12.87
N ILE A 301 -21.04 12.91 -12.62
CA ILE A 301 -21.73 13.84 -13.51
C ILE A 301 -20.94 14.10 -14.80
N LEU A 302 -19.62 14.23 -14.69
CA LEU A 302 -18.75 14.50 -15.83
C LEU A 302 -18.52 13.29 -16.73
N PHE A 303 -18.59 12.08 -16.18
CA PHE A 303 -18.22 10.86 -16.91
C PHE A 303 -19.00 10.65 -18.22
N PRO A 304 -20.32 10.84 -18.30
CA PRO A 304 -21.08 10.66 -19.55
C PRO A 304 -20.65 11.63 -20.66
N ASN A 305 -20.29 12.86 -20.31
CA ASN A 305 -19.99 13.92 -21.26
C ASN A 305 -18.49 14.05 -21.58
N ASN A 306 -17.62 13.85 -20.59
CA ASN A 306 -16.17 14.01 -20.70
C ASN A 306 -15.45 12.93 -19.91
N PRO A 307 -15.39 11.67 -20.38
CA PRO A 307 -14.84 10.55 -19.63
C PRO A 307 -13.37 10.75 -19.24
N VAL A 308 -12.57 11.37 -20.10
CA VAL A 308 -11.14 11.63 -19.81
C VAL A 308 -11.00 12.58 -18.63
N ILE A 309 -11.73 13.69 -18.62
CA ILE A 309 -11.69 14.66 -17.52
C ILE A 309 -12.18 14.02 -16.22
N ALA A 310 -13.26 13.24 -16.27
CA ALA A 310 -13.78 12.53 -15.11
C ALA A 310 -12.76 11.55 -14.52
N ILE A 311 -12.06 10.81 -15.37
CA ILE A 311 -11.01 9.88 -14.97
C ILE A 311 -9.84 10.62 -14.31
N VAL A 312 -9.44 11.76 -14.87
CA VAL A 312 -8.40 12.63 -14.30
C VAL A 312 -8.79 13.07 -12.89
N PHE A 313 -9.96 13.66 -12.72
CA PHE A 313 -10.47 14.07 -11.41
C PHE A 313 -10.56 12.89 -10.44
N TYR A 314 -10.97 11.74 -10.92
CA TYR A 314 -11.02 10.52 -10.10
C TYR A 314 -9.64 10.11 -9.60
N ILE A 315 -8.61 10.08 -10.45
CA ILE A 315 -7.23 9.72 -10.07
C ILE A 315 -6.69 10.69 -9.01
N TYR A 316 -6.89 12.00 -9.19
CA TYR A 316 -6.50 12.98 -8.18
C TYR A 316 -7.25 12.79 -6.87
N THR A 317 -8.55 12.54 -6.93
CA THR A 317 -9.36 12.26 -5.74
C THR A 317 -8.86 11.02 -4.98
N GLN A 318 -8.55 9.94 -5.70
CA GLN A 318 -8.00 8.72 -5.10
C GLN A 318 -6.60 8.95 -4.49
N SER A 319 -5.75 9.73 -5.12
CA SER A 319 -4.44 10.10 -4.57
C SER A 319 -4.58 10.89 -3.26
N ILE A 320 -5.57 11.79 -3.17
CA ILE A 320 -5.91 12.49 -1.94
C ILE A 320 -6.40 11.49 -0.88
N ILE A 321 -7.35 10.63 -1.23
CA ILE A 321 -7.90 9.60 -0.35
C ILE A 321 -6.78 8.71 0.19
N GLU A 322 -5.95 8.15 -0.68
CA GLU A 322 -4.87 7.25 -0.31
C GLU A 322 -3.89 7.92 0.66
N SER A 323 -3.52 9.17 0.40
CA SER A 323 -2.60 9.92 1.23
C SER A 323 -3.15 10.19 2.63
N PHE A 324 -4.44 10.51 2.78
CA PHE A 324 -5.07 10.72 4.06
C PHE A 324 -5.29 9.43 4.85
N TYR A 325 -5.71 8.36 4.18
CA TYR A 325 -6.19 7.15 4.84
C TYR A 325 -5.09 6.13 5.10
N ASN A 326 -4.08 6.02 4.24
CA ASN A 326 -3.00 5.08 4.44
C ASN A 326 -1.99 5.54 5.49
N SER A 327 -1.75 6.84 5.61
CA SER A 327 -0.67 7.33 6.47
C SER A 327 -1.12 7.68 7.90
N THR A 328 -2.35 8.11 8.09
CA THR A 328 -2.69 8.78 9.34
C THR A 328 -3.83 8.12 10.12
N LEU A 329 -4.92 7.77 9.46
CA LEU A 329 -6.12 7.32 10.14
C LEU A 329 -6.06 5.84 10.52
N THR A 330 -5.68 4.99 9.60
CA THR A 330 -5.75 3.54 9.82
C THR A 330 -4.65 3.08 10.77
N ILE A 331 -3.42 3.59 10.60
CA ILE A 331 -2.28 3.19 11.43
C ILE A 331 -2.43 3.76 12.84
N THR A 332 -2.74 5.05 12.97
CA THR A 332 -2.85 5.69 14.28
C THR A 332 -4.01 5.12 15.09
N ARG A 333 -5.09 4.78 14.41
CA ARG A 333 -6.29 4.26 15.06
C ARG A 333 -6.17 2.77 15.37
N LEU A 334 -5.60 1.99 14.48
CA LEU A 334 -5.27 0.60 14.76
C LEU A 334 -4.33 0.52 15.97
N GLN A 335 -3.31 1.37 16.03
CA GLN A 335 -2.40 1.47 17.17
C GLN A 335 -3.11 1.93 18.45
N ASP A 336 -4.05 2.87 18.37
CA ASP A 336 -4.82 3.36 19.53
C ASP A 336 -5.77 2.27 20.06
N ILE A 337 -6.44 1.54 19.18
CA ILE A 337 -7.30 0.40 19.57
C ILE A 337 -6.45 -0.72 20.19
N LEU A 338 -5.32 -1.06 19.56
CA LEU A 338 -4.42 -2.08 20.04
C LEU A 338 -3.80 -1.69 21.40
N SER A 339 -3.33 -0.45 21.57
CA SER A 339 -2.70 0.02 22.82
C SER A 339 -3.68 0.08 24.00
N ARG A 340 -4.96 0.30 23.75
CA ARG A 340 -5.99 0.35 24.81
C ARG A 340 -6.42 -1.04 25.28
N HIS A 341 -6.37 -2.03 24.42
CA HIS A 341 -6.94 -3.36 24.67
C HIS A 341 -5.87 -4.43 24.88
N LEU A 342 -4.64 -4.17 24.43
CA LEU A 342 -3.51 -5.07 24.59
C LEU A 342 -2.51 -4.41 25.54
N ARG A 343 -2.53 -4.83 26.80
CA ARG A 343 -1.46 -4.51 27.77
C ARG A 343 -0.12 -5.18 27.39
N ASP A 344 -0.19 -6.28 26.59
CA ASP A 344 0.96 -7.01 26.07
C ASP A 344 0.97 -6.94 24.54
N ASP A 345 2.14 -6.65 23.96
CA ASP A 345 2.38 -6.71 22.50
C ASP A 345 2.26 -8.13 21.90
N SER A 346 1.88 -9.11 22.72
CA SER A 346 1.88 -10.53 22.34
C SER A 346 0.96 -10.88 21.17
N TYR A 347 -0.21 -10.22 21.08
CA TYR A 347 -1.20 -10.48 20.02
C TYR A 347 -1.10 -9.56 18.81
N ARG A 348 -0.24 -8.55 18.85
CA ARG A 348 -0.23 -7.50 17.84
C ARG A 348 0.09 -8.02 16.44
N VAL A 349 1.08 -8.89 16.33
CA VAL A 349 1.54 -9.42 15.04
C VAL A 349 0.50 -10.35 14.43
N GLU A 350 -0.16 -11.14 15.25
CA GLU A 350 -1.25 -12.04 14.84
C GLU A 350 -2.49 -11.25 14.38
N ILE A 351 -2.86 -10.19 15.11
CA ILE A 351 -3.99 -9.32 14.74
C ILE A 351 -3.70 -8.61 13.40
N GLU A 352 -2.49 -8.09 13.22
CA GLU A 352 -2.07 -7.47 11.94
C GLU A 352 -2.10 -8.49 10.80
N SER A 353 -1.79 -9.77 11.08
CA SER A 353 -1.87 -10.86 10.09
C SER A 353 -3.30 -11.17 9.67
N ILE A 354 -4.20 -11.23 10.64
CA ILE A 354 -5.63 -11.43 10.38
C ILE A 354 -6.21 -10.20 9.63
N ALA A 355 -5.83 -9.00 10.04
CA ALA A 355 -6.23 -7.77 9.35
C ALA A 355 -5.80 -7.77 7.87
N GLU A 356 -4.58 -8.24 7.54
CA GLU A 356 -4.11 -8.37 6.15
C GLU A 356 -4.92 -9.40 5.35
N VAL A 357 -5.39 -10.48 5.97
CA VAL A 357 -6.29 -11.45 5.30
C VAL A 357 -7.59 -10.74 4.89
N PHE A 358 -8.25 -10.02 5.81
CA PHE A 358 -9.48 -9.30 5.48
C PHE A 358 -9.27 -8.18 4.47
N LEU A 359 -8.13 -7.49 4.55
CA LEU A 359 -7.70 -6.51 3.56
C LEU A 359 -7.56 -7.16 2.17
N SER A 360 -6.95 -8.32 2.11
CA SER A 360 -6.80 -9.10 0.87
C SER A 360 -8.14 -9.57 0.31
N VAL A 361 -9.06 -10.03 1.17
CA VAL A 361 -10.42 -10.39 0.75
C VAL A 361 -11.15 -9.20 0.11
N GLY A 362 -11.11 -8.02 0.74
CA GLY A 362 -11.72 -6.82 0.16
C GLY A 362 -11.14 -6.46 -1.22
N ARG A 363 -9.82 -6.58 -1.38
CA ARG A 363 -9.13 -6.36 -2.66
C ARG A 363 -9.57 -7.36 -3.72
N ILE A 364 -9.59 -8.65 -3.39
CA ILE A 364 -9.97 -9.72 -4.32
C ILE A 364 -11.40 -9.54 -4.79
N VAL A 365 -12.34 -9.31 -3.87
CA VAL A 365 -13.75 -9.12 -4.21
C VAL A 365 -13.92 -7.99 -5.22
N THR A 366 -13.31 -6.84 -4.97
CA THR A 366 -13.43 -5.68 -5.87
C THR A 366 -12.82 -5.96 -7.24
N ILE A 367 -11.63 -6.56 -7.29
CA ILE A 367 -10.95 -6.86 -8.57
C ILE A 367 -11.70 -7.93 -9.34
N THR A 368 -12.27 -8.93 -8.66
CA THR A 368 -13.09 -9.98 -9.30
C THR A 368 -14.34 -9.37 -9.94
N ILE A 369 -15.00 -8.42 -9.26
CA ILE A 369 -16.14 -7.72 -9.85
C ILE A 369 -15.71 -6.96 -11.12
N VAL A 370 -14.60 -6.21 -11.06
CA VAL A 370 -14.07 -5.49 -12.23
C VAL A 370 -13.75 -6.45 -13.37
N LEU A 371 -13.08 -7.58 -13.11
CA LEU A 371 -12.78 -8.59 -14.11
C LEU A 371 -14.05 -9.18 -14.73
N THR A 372 -15.08 -9.43 -13.91
CA THR A 372 -16.37 -9.96 -14.38
C THR A 372 -17.07 -8.95 -15.28
N LEU A 373 -17.11 -7.66 -14.91
CA LEU A 373 -17.70 -6.62 -15.73
C LEU A 373 -17.03 -6.52 -17.10
N ILE A 374 -15.69 -6.56 -17.14
CA ILE A 374 -14.93 -6.54 -18.39
C ILE A 374 -15.24 -7.78 -19.25
N ASN A 375 -15.25 -8.97 -18.66
CA ASN A 375 -15.54 -10.20 -19.39
C ASN A 375 -16.96 -10.28 -19.95
N LEU A 376 -17.91 -9.59 -19.30
CA LEU A 376 -19.30 -9.48 -19.77
C LEU A 376 -19.50 -8.34 -20.78
N GLY A 377 -18.47 -7.57 -21.11
CA GLY A 377 -18.58 -6.40 -22.00
C GLY A 377 -19.34 -5.22 -21.38
N LEU A 378 -19.42 -5.16 -20.05
CA LEU A 378 -20.12 -4.13 -19.30
C LEU A 378 -19.16 -3.01 -18.86
N ASP A 379 -18.24 -2.61 -19.73
CA ASP A 379 -17.20 -1.61 -19.43
C ASP A 379 -17.77 -0.27 -18.97
N TYR A 380 -18.97 0.09 -19.42
CA TYR A 380 -19.67 1.30 -19.01
C TYR A 380 -20.05 1.34 -17.51
N LEU A 381 -20.10 0.17 -16.85
CA LEU A 381 -20.36 0.06 -15.40
C LEU A 381 -19.10 0.20 -14.55
N LEU A 382 -17.91 0.19 -15.15
CA LEU A 382 -16.67 0.27 -14.40
C LEU A 382 -16.56 1.57 -13.60
N MET A 383 -16.92 2.72 -14.20
CA MET A 383 -16.87 4.00 -13.49
C MET A 383 -17.92 4.11 -12.38
N PRO A 384 -19.20 3.80 -12.59
CA PRO A 384 -20.18 3.72 -11.52
C PRO A 384 -19.75 2.82 -10.38
N PHE A 385 -19.22 1.64 -10.69
CA PHE A 385 -18.71 0.70 -9.67
C PHE A 385 -17.57 1.28 -8.86
N ALA A 386 -16.65 1.95 -9.49
CA ALA A 386 -15.52 2.57 -8.80
C ALA A 386 -15.93 3.72 -7.90
N LEU A 387 -16.82 4.55 -8.37
CA LEU A 387 -17.40 5.61 -7.55
C LEU A 387 -18.09 4.99 -6.34
N LEU A 388 -18.90 3.95 -6.54
CA LEU A 388 -19.58 3.24 -5.46
C LEU A 388 -18.58 2.65 -4.45
N SER A 389 -17.53 1.99 -4.93
CA SER A 389 -16.48 1.43 -4.05
C SER A 389 -15.73 2.51 -3.27
N SER A 390 -15.55 3.69 -3.85
CA SER A 390 -14.91 4.83 -3.21
C SER A 390 -15.76 5.43 -2.08
N PHE A 391 -17.09 5.29 -2.12
CA PHE A 391 -17.97 5.69 -1.01
C PHE A 391 -17.75 4.87 0.27
N ALA A 392 -17.07 3.71 0.21
CA ALA A 392 -16.66 2.97 1.40
C ALA A 392 -15.76 3.80 2.35
N ILE A 393 -15.26 4.97 1.91
CA ILE A 393 -14.55 5.94 2.73
C ILE A 393 -15.40 6.48 3.88
N PHE A 394 -16.69 6.70 3.66
CA PHE A 394 -17.57 7.28 4.68
C PHE A 394 -17.74 6.36 5.91
N PRO A 395 -18.07 5.06 5.76
CA PRO A 395 -18.08 4.15 6.89
C PRO A 395 -16.70 3.98 7.55
N ILE A 396 -15.58 4.04 6.81
CA ILE A 396 -14.25 4.03 7.44
C ILE A 396 -14.08 5.22 8.36
N VAL A 397 -14.41 6.42 7.92
CA VAL A 397 -14.33 7.62 8.76
C VAL A 397 -15.25 7.49 9.97
N TYR A 398 -16.49 7.06 9.78
CA TYR A 398 -17.42 6.83 10.86
C TYR A 398 -16.86 5.85 11.91
N LEU A 399 -16.31 4.73 11.50
CA LEU A 399 -15.72 3.72 12.38
C LEU A 399 -14.44 4.22 13.08
N THR A 400 -13.74 5.17 12.47
CA THR A 400 -12.50 5.74 13.03
C THR A 400 -12.76 6.91 13.98
N LEU A 401 -13.89 7.58 13.92
CA LEU A 401 -14.24 8.66 14.85
C LEU A 401 -14.41 8.11 16.28
N PRO A 402 -13.88 8.81 17.31
CA PRO A 402 -14.07 8.39 18.69
C PRO A 402 -15.55 8.44 19.06
N SER A 403 -16.05 7.38 19.70
CA SER A 403 -17.43 7.32 20.23
C SER A 403 -17.80 8.48 21.18
N ARG A 404 -16.78 9.13 21.75
CA ARG A 404 -16.95 10.32 22.62
C ARG A 404 -17.37 11.59 21.89
N MET A 405 -17.30 11.66 20.55
CA MET A 405 -17.86 12.81 19.81
C MET A 405 -19.39 12.84 19.81
N TRP A 406 -20.02 11.70 20.05
CA TRP A 406 -21.49 11.56 20.06
C TRP A 406 -22.09 11.57 21.47
N SER A 407 -21.26 11.35 22.52
CA SER A 407 -21.71 11.52 23.90
C SER A 407 -21.45 12.97 24.34
N ARG A 408 -22.48 13.80 24.37
CA ARG A 408 -22.48 15.16 24.93
C ARG A 408 -22.12 15.20 26.41
N ASP A 409 -21.92 14.07 27.07
CA ASP A 409 -21.83 13.97 28.52
C ASP A 409 -20.44 13.72 29.03
N LYS A 410 -19.49 14.60 28.85
CA LYS A 410 -18.33 14.77 29.75
C LYS A 410 -17.45 15.95 29.31
N ILE A 411 -18.04 17.14 29.18
CA ILE A 411 -17.32 18.40 29.37
C ILE A 411 -17.74 18.93 30.76
N ARG A 412 -17.44 18.16 31.77
CA ARG A 412 -17.40 18.64 33.18
C ARG A 412 -16.53 17.66 33.95
N ALA A 413 -15.22 17.85 33.93
CA ALA A 413 -14.29 17.57 35.02
C ALA A 413 -12.96 18.18 34.65
#